data_dd053dc9ac8151d0691a1195773d0fad
#
_entry.id   dd053dc9ac8151d0691a1195773d0fad
#
_cell.length_a   1.000
_cell.length_b   1.000
_cell.length_c   1.000
_cell.angle_alpha   90.00
_cell.angle_beta   90.00
_cell.angle_gamma   90.00
#
_symmetry.space_group_name_H-M   'P 1'
#
loop_
_entity.id
_entity.type
_entity.pdbx_description
1 polymer ?
#
loop_
_entity_poly.entity_id
_entity_poly.type
_entity_poly.pdbx_seq_one_letter_code
_entity_poly.pdbx_strand_id
1 'polypeptide(L)'
;TAEYELTTNEKILYERVTEYVREEMNRAERNTEQEGGGRRRVNVGFALMTLQRRLASSPFAIFKSIERRRDKLTSRLKEEKLLLEGRSANQELLSEPNIRKLSDLEIEDIYEDGDANDIEEQENEFLDNATTAQTLAELEIEIETLNELSSLSKKVVYAENDAKWNELDRILNDPLMIDSKGSQRKLVIFTEFKDTLFDLSKKIKNRLGRDEAVVEIHGSVPRDKRREVVNAFMNNP
;
A
#
# COMPACT_ATOMS: atom_id res chain seq x y z
N THR A 1 13.15 11.78 -18.16
CA THR A 1 12.83 11.36 -16.78
C THR A 1 12.83 12.59 -15.92
N ALA A 2 11.76 12.85 -15.18
CA ALA A 2 11.73 13.92 -14.20
C ALA A 2 12.48 13.45 -12.94
N GLU A 3 13.43 14.25 -12.46
CA GLU A 3 14.17 14.03 -11.23
C GLU A 3 13.51 14.83 -10.11
N TYR A 4 13.33 14.22 -8.96
CA TYR A 4 12.82 14.89 -7.75
C TYR A 4 13.60 14.41 -6.52
N GLU A 5 13.74 15.26 -5.55
CA GLU A 5 14.35 14.92 -4.26
C GLU A 5 13.28 14.74 -3.19
N LEU A 6 13.38 13.64 -2.44
CA LEU A 6 12.52 13.41 -1.28
C LEU A 6 12.76 14.50 -0.23
N THR A 7 11.69 14.97 0.37
CA THR A 7 11.75 15.85 1.55
C THR A 7 12.39 15.11 2.74
N THR A 8 12.83 15.85 3.74
CA THR A 8 13.43 15.25 4.95
C THR A 8 12.46 14.27 5.63
N ASN A 9 11.18 14.62 5.73
CA ASN A 9 10.17 13.74 6.34
C ASN A 9 9.90 12.49 5.50
N GLU A 10 9.90 12.59 4.18
CA GLU A 10 9.79 11.44 3.29
C GLU A 10 11.00 10.52 3.43
N LYS A 11 12.23 11.06 3.45
CA LYS A 11 13.45 10.27 3.67
C LYS A 11 13.38 9.47 4.97
N ILE A 12 12.99 10.11 6.08
CA ILE A 12 12.80 9.44 7.37
C ILE A 12 11.73 8.34 7.28
N LEU A 13 10.60 8.60 6.61
CA LEU A 13 9.55 7.60 6.41
C LEU A 13 10.07 6.39 5.62
N TYR A 14 10.80 6.63 4.52
CA TYR A 14 11.42 5.57 3.71
C TYR A 14 12.39 4.71 4.51
N GLU A 15 13.26 5.34 5.30
CA GLU A 15 14.23 4.65 6.16
C GLU A 15 13.51 3.79 7.21
N ARG A 16 12.54 4.33 7.93
CA ARG A 16 11.83 3.63 9.00
C ARG A 16 10.96 2.48 8.48
N VAL A 17 10.26 2.64 7.37
CA VAL A 17 9.49 1.56 6.76
C VAL A 17 10.42 0.46 6.21
N THR A 18 11.54 0.84 5.59
CA THR A 18 12.52 -0.13 5.09
C THR A 18 13.18 -0.90 6.24
N GLU A 19 13.47 -0.24 7.37
CA GLU A 19 13.97 -0.89 8.57
C GLU A 19 12.98 -1.90 9.14
N TYR A 20 11.72 -1.50 9.29
CA TYR A 20 10.65 -2.40 9.70
C TYR A 20 10.52 -3.63 8.81
N VAL A 21 10.50 -3.44 7.49
CA VAL A 21 10.44 -4.54 6.51
C VAL A 21 11.63 -5.50 6.69
N ARG A 22 12.83 -4.97 6.82
CA ARG A 22 14.07 -5.76 7.00
C ARG A 22 14.06 -6.55 8.31
N GLU A 23 13.62 -5.94 9.41
CA GLU A 23 13.54 -6.59 10.72
C GLU A 23 12.53 -7.74 10.71
N GLU A 24 11.34 -7.54 10.12
CA GLU A 24 10.32 -8.57 10.02
C GLU A 24 10.74 -9.70 9.07
N MET A 25 11.43 -9.41 7.96
CA MET A 25 12.00 -10.46 7.10
C MET A 25 13.04 -11.30 7.83
N ASN A 26 13.97 -10.67 8.55
CA ASN A 26 14.98 -11.37 9.34
C ASN A 26 14.33 -12.22 10.44
N ARG A 27 13.22 -11.76 11.04
CA ARG A 27 12.46 -12.54 12.03
C ARG A 27 11.76 -13.73 11.36
N ALA A 28 11.17 -13.56 10.19
CA ALA A 28 10.55 -14.63 9.42
C ALA A 28 11.56 -15.74 9.06
N GLU A 29 12.78 -15.38 8.69
CA GLU A 29 13.87 -16.33 8.40
C GLU A 29 14.26 -17.15 9.63
N ARG A 30 14.53 -16.49 10.75
CA ARG A 30 14.87 -17.18 12.02
C ARG A 30 13.78 -18.14 12.49
N ASN A 31 12.51 -17.74 12.37
CA ASN A 31 11.40 -18.60 12.77
C ASN A 31 11.25 -19.84 11.86
N THR A 32 11.67 -19.76 10.62
CA THR A 32 11.61 -20.88 9.65
C THR A 32 12.62 -21.98 10.00
N GLU A 33 13.79 -21.62 10.49
CA GLU A 33 14.83 -22.57 10.87
C GLU A 33 14.42 -23.44 12.07
N GLN A 34 13.54 -22.93 12.93
CA GLN A 34 13.13 -23.62 14.16
C GLN A 34 11.91 -24.55 13.98
N GLU A 35 10.99 -24.32 13.03
CA GLU A 35 9.68 -24.99 13.01
C GLU A 35 9.21 -25.50 11.64
N GLY A 36 10.02 -25.55 10.61
CA GLY A 36 9.56 -25.98 9.27
C GLY A 36 8.55 -25.01 8.62
N GLY A 37 8.55 -23.75 9.04
CA GLY A 37 7.58 -22.70 8.72
C GLY A 37 7.75 -22.03 7.34
N GLY A 38 8.20 -22.77 6.31
CA GLY A 38 8.48 -22.20 4.97
C GLY A 38 7.32 -21.38 4.37
N ARG A 39 6.08 -21.84 4.52
CA ARG A 39 4.89 -21.15 3.99
C ARG A 39 4.59 -19.82 4.70
N ARG A 40 4.81 -19.75 6.01
CA ARG A 40 4.62 -18.49 6.77
C ARG A 40 5.62 -17.43 6.33
N ARG A 41 6.87 -17.85 6.07
CA ARG A 41 7.91 -16.97 5.52
C ARG A 41 7.50 -16.40 4.16
N VAL A 42 6.95 -17.21 3.25
CA VAL A 42 6.50 -16.80 1.93
C VAL A 42 5.40 -15.73 2.04
N ASN A 43 4.37 -15.97 2.86
CA ASN A 43 3.28 -15.02 3.07
C ASN A 43 3.76 -13.68 3.66
N VAL A 44 4.64 -13.74 4.66
CA VAL A 44 5.23 -12.54 5.26
C VAL A 44 6.12 -11.80 4.25
N GLY A 45 6.96 -12.52 3.53
CA GLY A 45 7.80 -11.95 2.46
C GLY A 45 6.97 -11.22 1.41
N PHE A 46 5.89 -11.83 0.95
CA PHE A 46 4.95 -11.24 -0.01
C PHE A 46 4.31 -9.94 0.54
N ALA A 47 3.81 -9.99 1.78
CA ALA A 47 3.24 -8.81 2.44
C ALA A 47 4.24 -7.65 2.58
N LEU A 48 5.48 -7.96 2.97
CA LEU A 48 6.52 -6.94 3.16
C LEU A 48 7.01 -6.35 1.83
N MET A 49 7.12 -7.15 0.77
CA MET A 49 7.41 -6.66 -0.58
C MET A 49 6.31 -5.72 -1.08
N THR A 50 5.04 -6.08 -0.88
CA THR A 50 3.90 -5.21 -1.21
C THR A 50 3.97 -3.89 -0.44
N LEU A 51 4.34 -3.91 0.84
CA LEU A 51 4.51 -2.70 1.63
C LEU A 51 5.59 -1.77 1.05
N GLN A 52 6.73 -2.32 0.60
CA GLN A 52 7.79 -1.54 -0.06
C GLN A 52 7.32 -0.93 -1.40
N ARG A 53 6.56 -1.68 -2.20
CA ARG A 53 5.98 -1.16 -3.46
C ARG A 53 5.02 -0.01 -3.20
N ARG A 54 4.19 -0.10 -2.14
CA ARG A 54 3.29 0.97 -1.73
C ARG A 54 4.04 2.21 -1.25
N LEU A 55 5.11 2.03 -0.48
CA LEU A 55 6.01 3.11 -0.08
C LEU A 55 6.59 3.82 -1.31
N ALA A 56 7.06 3.06 -2.30
CA ALA A 56 7.57 3.60 -3.56
C ALA A 56 6.49 4.27 -4.41
N SER A 57 5.21 3.89 -4.29
CA SER A 57 4.11 4.47 -5.04
C SER A 57 3.74 5.87 -4.55
N SER A 58 3.28 6.00 -3.31
CA SER A 58 2.95 7.31 -2.73
C SER A 58 2.95 7.29 -1.19
N PRO A 59 3.16 8.44 -0.54
CA PRO A 59 2.97 8.59 0.91
C PRO A 59 1.57 8.20 1.37
N PHE A 60 0.54 8.46 0.56
CA PHE A 60 -0.83 8.10 0.90
C PHE A 60 -1.08 6.59 0.86
N ALA A 61 -0.55 5.88 -0.15
CA ALA A 61 -0.70 4.43 -0.26
C ALA A 61 -0.04 3.69 0.91
N ILE A 62 1.19 4.09 1.30
CA ILE A 62 1.85 3.48 2.46
C ILE A 62 1.14 3.80 3.76
N PHE A 63 0.67 5.03 3.97
CA PHE A 63 -0.12 5.43 5.13
C PHE A 63 -1.36 4.55 5.28
N LYS A 64 -2.15 4.40 4.23
CA LYS A 64 -3.36 3.56 4.22
C LYS A 64 -3.07 2.10 4.54
N SER A 65 -1.99 1.58 3.99
CA SER A 65 -1.59 0.19 4.23
C SER A 65 -1.14 -0.06 5.67
N ILE A 66 -0.35 0.86 6.24
CA ILE A 66 0.07 0.78 7.64
C ILE A 66 -1.14 0.86 8.58
N GLU A 67 -2.10 1.77 8.31
CA GLU A 67 -3.33 1.87 9.12
C GLU A 67 -4.12 0.56 9.10
N ARG A 68 -4.42 0.01 7.90
CA ARG A 68 -5.17 -1.24 7.79
C ARG A 68 -4.49 -2.39 8.51
N ARG A 69 -3.17 -2.57 8.29
CA ARG A 69 -2.38 -3.61 8.94
C ARG A 69 -2.42 -3.47 10.46
N ARG A 70 -2.15 -2.28 10.99
CA ARG A 70 -2.23 -1.99 12.43
C ARG A 70 -3.60 -2.35 13.01
N ASP A 71 -4.68 -1.93 12.35
CA ASP A 71 -6.04 -2.16 12.83
C ASP A 71 -6.39 -3.65 12.83
N LYS A 72 -5.96 -4.40 11.80
CA LYS A 72 -6.13 -5.86 11.72
C LYS A 72 -5.35 -6.59 12.81
N LEU A 73 -4.08 -6.26 13.01
CA LEU A 73 -3.26 -6.89 14.06
C LEU A 73 -3.76 -6.51 15.47
N THR A 74 -4.28 -5.28 15.65
CA THR A 74 -4.91 -4.86 16.90
C THR A 74 -6.19 -5.66 17.19
N SER A 75 -7.03 -5.89 16.18
CA SER A 75 -8.23 -6.72 16.32
C SER A 75 -7.86 -8.15 16.67
N ARG A 76 -6.86 -8.71 15.99
CA ARG A 76 -6.32 -10.04 16.29
C ARG A 76 -5.78 -10.14 17.70
N LEU A 77 -5.03 -9.16 18.18
CA LEU A 77 -4.52 -9.13 19.56
C LEU A 77 -5.65 -9.20 20.58
N LYS A 78 -6.75 -8.47 20.34
CA LYS A 78 -7.94 -8.51 21.23
C LYS A 78 -8.60 -9.90 21.22
N GLU A 79 -8.76 -10.51 20.05
CA GLU A 79 -9.35 -11.85 19.91
C GLU A 79 -8.50 -12.91 20.64
N GLU A 80 -7.19 -12.91 20.46
CA GLU A 80 -6.27 -13.83 21.11
C GLU A 80 -6.25 -13.65 22.63
N LYS A 81 -6.30 -12.40 23.14
CA LYS A 81 -6.43 -12.14 24.59
C LYS A 81 -7.72 -12.71 25.16
N LEU A 82 -8.85 -12.53 24.47
CA LEU A 82 -10.14 -13.09 24.90
C LEU A 82 -10.12 -14.63 24.89
N LEU A 83 -9.48 -15.24 23.90
CA LEU A 83 -9.33 -16.70 23.83
C LEU A 83 -8.47 -17.24 24.97
N LEU A 84 -7.45 -16.51 25.40
CA LEU A 84 -6.58 -16.90 26.52
C LEU A 84 -7.27 -16.75 27.88
N GLU A 85 -8.13 -15.74 28.07
CA GLU A 85 -8.94 -15.61 29.29
C GLU A 85 -9.87 -16.81 29.51
N GLY A 86 -10.29 -17.49 28.42
CA GLY A 86 -11.12 -18.73 28.46
C GLY A 86 -10.36 -20.06 28.52
N ARG A 87 -9.01 -20.04 28.43
CA ARG A 87 -8.17 -21.24 28.38
C ARG A 87 -7.24 -21.35 29.59
N SER A 88 -6.90 -22.58 29.99
CA SER A 88 -5.91 -22.87 31.03
C SER A 88 -4.54 -22.29 30.68
N ALA A 89 -3.82 -21.71 31.62
CA ALA A 89 -2.64 -20.89 31.56
C ALA A 89 -1.38 -21.37 30.77
N ASN A 90 -1.48 -22.44 29.99
CA ASN A 90 -0.31 -23.08 29.34
C ASN A 90 -0.17 -22.82 27.83
N GLN A 91 -0.95 -21.92 27.22
CA GLN A 91 -0.83 -21.62 25.78
C GLN A 91 -0.50 -20.16 25.55
N GLU A 92 0.81 -19.84 25.57
CA GLU A 92 1.32 -18.49 25.24
C GLU A 92 1.45 -18.23 23.73
N LEU A 93 1.32 -19.29 22.91
CA LEU A 93 1.49 -19.18 21.46
C LEU A 93 0.21 -18.74 20.77
N LEU A 94 0.35 -17.81 19.84
CA LEU A 94 -0.72 -17.32 18.99
C LEU A 94 -1.22 -18.40 18.03
N SER A 95 -2.52 -18.36 17.75
CA SER A 95 -3.11 -19.12 16.64
C SER A 95 -2.50 -18.68 15.30
N GLU A 96 -2.35 -19.59 14.33
CA GLU A 96 -1.94 -19.18 12.99
C GLU A 96 -2.99 -18.24 12.37
N PRO A 97 -2.58 -17.19 11.64
CA PRO A 97 -3.52 -16.34 10.91
C PRO A 97 -4.37 -17.18 9.96
N ASN A 98 -5.67 -16.91 9.92
CA ASN A 98 -6.56 -17.54 8.96
C ASN A 98 -6.44 -16.85 7.59
N ILE A 99 -5.31 -17.03 6.93
CA ILE A 99 -5.03 -16.58 5.58
C ILE A 99 -4.66 -17.77 4.71
N ARG A 100 -4.91 -17.65 3.40
CA ARG A 100 -4.46 -18.64 2.42
C ARG A 100 -2.93 -18.79 2.51
N LYS A 101 -2.46 -20.04 2.59
CA LYS A 101 -1.01 -20.31 2.60
C LYS A 101 -0.55 -20.39 1.15
N LEU A 102 0.30 -19.48 0.73
CA LEU A 102 0.86 -19.45 -0.62
C LEU A 102 2.19 -20.20 -0.69
N SER A 103 2.45 -20.78 -1.85
CA SER A 103 3.78 -21.19 -2.31
C SER A 103 4.36 -20.12 -3.26
N ASP A 104 5.67 -20.17 -3.51
CA ASP A 104 6.32 -19.25 -4.46
C ASP A 104 5.68 -19.30 -5.87
N LEU A 105 5.30 -20.51 -6.34
CA LEU A 105 4.63 -20.70 -7.63
C LEU A 105 3.24 -20.04 -7.66
N GLU A 106 2.47 -20.14 -6.58
CA GLU A 106 1.15 -19.49 -6.52
C GLU A 106 1.24 -17.97 -6.49
N ILE A 107 2.34 -17.40 -6.00
CA ILE A 107 2.60 -15.96 -6.09
C ILE A 107 2.86 -15.56 -7.54
N GLU A 108 3.66 -16.33 -8.30
CA GLU A 108 3.90 -16.07 -9.72
C GLU A 108 2.58 -16.15 -10.50
N ASP A 109 1.76 -17.18 -10.27
CA ASP A 109 0.44 -17.36 -10.92
C ASP A 109 -0.50 -16.15 -10.63
N ILE A 110 -0.48 -15.59 -9.41
CA ILE A 110 -1.28 -14.41 -9.07
C ILE A 110 -0.94 -13.21 -9.96
N TYR A 111 0.35 -13.00 -10.27
CA TYR A 111 0.78 -11.87 -11.10
C TYR A 111 0.66 -12.14 -12.60
N GLU A 112 0.78 -13.41 -13.06
CA GLU A 112 0.71 -13.74 -14.49
C GLU A 112 -0.74 -13.78 -15.00
N ASP A 113 -1.66 -14.40 -14.26
CA ASP A 113 -3.02 -14.69 -14.72
C ASP A 113 -4.11 -13.86 -14.02
N GLY A 114 -3.77 -13.14 -12.93
CA GLY A 114 -4.73 -12.39 -12.11
C GLY A 114 -5.26 -11.11 -12.76
N ASP A 115 -6.55 -10.81 -12.60
CA ASP A 115 -7.07 -9.45 -12.84
C ASP A 115 -6.46 -8.47 -11.82
N ALA A 116 -6.13 -7.26 -12.25
CA ALA A 116 -5.50 -6.25 -11.40
C ALA A 116 -6.27 -5.95 -10.11
N ASN A 117 -7.59 -6.14 -10.09
CA ASN A 117 -8.40 -5.99 -8.89
C ASN A 117 -8.19 -7.16 -7.93
N ASP A 118 -8.18 -8.39 -8.44
CA ASP A 118 -8.02 -9.60 -7.64
C ASP A 118 -6.60 -9.65 -7.04
N ILE A 119 -5.60 -9.22 -7.80
CA ILE A 119 -4.21 -9.08 -7.32
C ILE A 119 -4.17 -8.12 -6.13
N GLU A 120 -4.73 -6.91 -6.28
CA GLU A 120 -4.70 -5.90 -5.21
C GLU A 120 -5.48 -6.34 -3.96
N GLU A 121 -6.59 -7.06 -4.11
CA GLU A 121 -7.36 -7.63 -2.99
C GLU A 121 -6.56 -8.70 -2.25
N GLN A 122 -5.89 -9.61 -2.96
CA GLN A 122 -5.04 -10.63 -2.36
C GLN A 122 -3.83 -10.00 -1.66
N GLU A 123 -3.14 -9.05 -2.31
CA GLU A 123 -2.04 -8.31 -1.68
C GLU A 123 -2.47 -7.64 -0.38
N ASN A 124 -3.67 -7.03 -0.35
CA ASN A 124 -4.21 -6.44 0.86
C ASN A 124 -4.47 -7.48 1.96
N GLU A 125 -5.04 -8.63 1.61
CA GLU A 125 -5.29 -9.71 2.57
C GLU A 125 -3.99 -10.16 3.26
N PHE A 126 -2.93 -10.42 2.47
CA PHE A 126 -1.64 -10.82 3.03
C PHE A 126 -0.98 -9.70 3.81
N LEU A 127 -0.96 -8.48 3.26
CA LEU A 127 -0.37 -7.32 3.91
C LEU A 127 -1.01 -7.03 5.27
N ASP A 128 -2.31 -7.15 5.35
CA ASP A 128 -3.06 -6.79 6.56
C ASP A 128 -2.96 -7.86 7.66
N ASN A 129 -2.79 -9.14 7.31
CA ASN A 129 -2.91 -10.27 8.25
C ASN A 129 -1.62 -11.05 8.50
N ALA A 130 -0.66 -11.07 7.55
CA ALA A 130 0.57 -11.83 7.73
C ALA A 130 1.46 -11.18 8.79
N THR A 131 1.93 -11.97 9.77
CA THR A 131 2.84 -11.51 10.83
C THR A 131 3.83 -12.59 11.21
N THR A 132 5.02 -12.18 11.64
CA THR A 132 6.04 -13.06 12.20
C THR A 132 5.80 -13.34 13.69
N ALA A 133 4.98 -12.55 14.37
CA ALA A 133 4.74 -12.69 15.81
C ALA A 133 4.17 -14.08 16.16
N GLN A 134 4.80 -14.71 17.13
CA GLN A 134 4.41 -16.02 17.67
C GLN A 134 3.77 -15.91 19.04
N THR A 135 4.01 -14.82 19.75
CA THR A 135 3.48 -14.54 21.08
C THR A 135 2.70 -13.22 21.12
N LEU A 136 1.84 -13.05 22.14
CA LEU A 136 1.14 -11.78 22.35
C LEU A 136 2.09 -10.61 22.51
N ALA A 137 3.19 -10.80 23.23
CA ALA A 137 4.20 -9.76 23.46
C ALA A 137 4.85 -9.31 22.14
N GLU A 138 5.18 -10.24 21.25
CA GLU A 138 5.74 -9.90 19.93
C GLU A 138 4.70 -9.16 19.07
N LEU A 139 3.43 -9.57 19.13
CA LEU A 139 2.36 -8.90 18.40
C LEU A 139 2.12 -7.47 18.93
N GLU A 140 2.21 -7.26 20.23
CA GLU A 140 2.14 -5.93 20.86
C GLU A 140 3.28 -5.02 20.40
N ILE A 141 4.51 -5.54 20.33
CA ILE A 141 5.69 -4.80 19.84
C ILE A 141 5.50 -4.41 18.37
N GLU A 142 5.01 -5.34 17.54
CA GLU A 142 4.75 -5.04 16.12
C GLU A 142 3.68 -3.95 15.97
N ILE A 143 2.59 -4.02 16.74
CA ILE A 143 1.53 -2.99 16.74
C ILE A 143 2.07 -1.62 17.18
N GLU A 144 2.95 -1.58 18.18
CA GLU A 144 3.60 -0.33 18.61
C GLU A 144 4.44 0.28 17.48
N THR A 145 5.26 -0.52 16.81
CA THR A 145 6.02 -0.09 15.63
C THR A 145 5.10 0.46 14.54
N LEU A 146 3.99 -0.22 14.26
CA LEU A 146 3.01 0.24 13.27
C LEU A 146 2.30 1.54 13.68
N ASN A 147 2.09 1.79 14.99
CA ASN A 147 1.58 3.06 15.51
C ASN A 147 2.55 4.22 15.24
N GLU A 148 3.84 4.00 15.47
CA GLU A 148 4.88 4.99 15.16
C GLU A 148 4.93 5.28 13.66
N LEU A 149 4.95 4.24 12.81
CA LEU A 149 4.96 4.36 11.36
C LEU A 149 3.69 5.04 10.83
N SER A 150 2.52 4.73 11.38
CA SER A 150 1.26 5.40 11.04
C SER A 150 1.31 6.88 11.37
N SER A 151 1.82 7.23 12.55
CA SER A 151 1.96 8.63 12.97
C SER A 151 2.94 9.40 12.06
N LEU A 152 4.05 8.78 11.69
CA LEU A 152 5.04 9.36 10.78
C LEU A 152 4.49 9.52 9.36
N SER A 153 3.88 8.48 8.79
CA SER A 153 3.30 8.55 7.45
C SER A 153 2.15 9.56 7.37
N LYS A 154 1.34 9.65 8.43
CA LYS A 154 0.31 10.68 8.54
C LYS A 154 0.89 12.09 8.48
N LYS A 155 1.99 12.36 9.18
CA LYS A 155 2.68 13.67 9.11
C LYS A 155 3.15 13.97 7.70
N VAL A 156 3.70 12.99 6.97
CA VAL A 156 4.15 13.17 5.58
C VAL A 156 2.96 13.48 4.66
N VAL A 157 1.86 12.71 4.75
CA VAL A 157 0.66 12.90 3.92
C VAL A 157 0.04 14.28 4.09
N TYR A 158 -0.01 14.79 5.34
CA TYR A 158 -0.67 16.07 5.64
C TYR A 158 0.30 17.26 5.70
N ALA A 159 1.58 17.08 5.42
CA ALA A 159 2.56 18.17 5.39
C ALA A 159 2.47 19.05 4.13
N GLU A 160 1.56 18.76 3.19
CA GLU A 160 1.39 19.48 1.91
C GLU A 160 2.67 19.58 1.06
N ASN A 161 3.69 18.75 1.36
CA ASN A 161 5.00 18.79 0.73
C ASN A 161 5.42 17.39 0.25
N ASP A 162 4.61 16.80 -0.63
CA ASP A 162 4.87 15.52 -1.31
C ASP A 162 5.75 15.80 -2.54
N ALA A 163 6.97 15.27 -2.55
CA ALA A 163 7.95 15.53 -3.60
C ALA A 163 7.46 15.12 -5.00
N LYS A 164 6.77 13.95 -5.10
CA LYS A 164 6.19 13.49 -6.37
C LYS A 164 5.04 14.36 -6.83
N TRP A 165 4.19 14.77 -5.88
CA TRP A 165 3.10 15.70 -6.17
C TRP A 165 3.63 17.05 -6.65
N ASN A 166 4.63 17.60 -6.00
CA ASN A 166 5.23 18.88 -6.39
C ASN A 166 5.82 18.82 -7.81
N GLU A 167 6.48 17.73 -8.16
CA GLU A 167 7.00 17.54 -9.52
C GLU A 167 5.86 17.37 -10.55
N LEU A 168 4.80 16.64 -10.21
CA LEU A 168 3.62 16.53 -11.08
C LEU A 168 2.93 17.90 -11.25
N ASP A 169 2.77 18.68 -10.17
CA ASP A 169 2.19 20.02 -10.26
C ASP A 169 3.06 20.94 -11.13
N ARG A 170 4.38 20.84 -11.04
CA ARG A 170 5.32 21.54 -11.94
C ARG A 170 5.09 21.15 -13.40
N ILE A 171 4.94 19.86 -13.71
CA ILE A 171 4.64 19.38 -15.07
C ILE A 171 3.30 19.91 -15.57
N LEU A 172 2.26 19.90 -14.74
CA LEU A 172 0.94 20.40 -15.09
C LEU A 172 0.94 21.92 -15.42
N ASN A 173 1.89 22.67 -14.86
CA ASN A 173 2.08 24.10 -15.11
C ASN A 173 3.10 24.39 -16.23
N ASP A 174 3.75 23.37 -16.80
CA ASP A 174 4.77 23.57 -17.83
C ASP A 174 4.13 24.18 -19.12
N PRO A 175 4.72 25.20 -19.73
CA PRO A 175 4.26 25.75 -21.02
C PRO A 175 4.11 24.70 -22.12
N LEU A 176 4.86 23.60 -22.06
CA LEU A 176 4.73 22.47 -22.99
C LEU A 176 3.38 21.75 -22.87
N MET A 177 2.67 21.92 -21.76
CA MET A 177 1.30 21.40 -21.57
C MET A 177 0.23 22.23 -22.29
N ILE A 178 0.62 23.30 -22.95
CA ILE A 178 -0.28 24.10 -23.80
C ILE A 178 0.10 23.81 -25.26
N ASP A 179 -0.89 23.50 -26.08
CA ASP A 179 -0.70 23.26 -27.51
C ASP A 179 -0.57 24.59 -28.29
N SER A 180 -0.27 24.49 -29.60
CA SER A 180 -0.13 25.64 -30.48
C SER A 180 -1.43 26.46 -30.65
N LYS A 181 -2.57 25.94 -30.22
CA LYS A 181 -3.89 26.60 -30.27
C LYS A 181 -4.28 27.22 -28.92
N GLY A 182 -3.41 27.12 -27.90
CA GLY A 182 -3.68 27.60 -26.55
C GLY A 182 -4.53 26.66 -25.70
N SER A 183 -4.77 25.42 -26.15
CA SER A 183 -5.53 24.42 -25.40
C SER A 183 -4.62 23.57 -24.51
N GLN A 184 -5.11 23.18 -23.36
CA GLN A 184 -4.39 22.28 -22.46
C GLN A 184 -4.21 20.89 -23.10
N ARG A 185 -2.99 20.37 -23.09
CA ARG A 185 -2.71 19.00 -23.51
C ARG A 185 -3.22 18.02 -22.47
N LYS A 186 -3.65 16.85 -22.94
CA LYS A 186 -4.09 15.76 -22.08
C LYS A 186 -2.89 14.97 -21.55
N LEU A 187 -2.96 14.59 -20.28
CA LEU A 187 -1.95 13.78 -19.61
C LEU A 187 -2.56 12.44 -19.20
N VAL A 188 -1.85 11.35 -19.42
CA VAL A 188 -2.21 10.02 -18.90
C VAL A 188 -1.20 9.65 -17.84
N ILE A 189 -1.69 9.32 -16.65
CA ILE A 189 -0.88 8.90 -15.50
C ILE A 189 -1.19 7.46 -15.18
N PHE A 190 -0.16 6.62 -15.08
CA PHE A 190 -0.28 5.24 -14.66
C PHE A 190 0.20 5.09 -13.23
N THR A 191 -0.57 4.37 -12.43
CA THR A 191 -0.19 4.00 -11.07
C THR A 191 -0.64 2.57 -10.78
N GLU A 192 0.09 1.89 -9.93
CA GLU A 192 -0.16 0.50 -9.60
C GLU A 192 -1.31 0.33 -8.59
N PHE A 193 -1.41 1.24 -7.60
CA PHE A 193 -2.34 1.11 -6.48
C PHE A 193 -3.51 2.09 -6.56
N LYS A 194 -4.72 1.60 -6.26
CA LYS A 194 -5.95 2.41 -6.20
C LYS A 194 -5.85 3.56 -5.20
N ASP A 195 -5.20 3.33 -4.05
CA ASP A 195 -5.00 4.39 -3.05
C ASP A 195 -4.24 5.58 -3.64
N THR A 196 -3.18 5.32 -4.44
CA THR A 196 -2.44 6.37 -5.15
C THR A 196 -3.28 7.03 -6.24
N LEU A 197 -4.05 6.23 -7.01
CA LEU A 197 -4.93 6.74 -8.06
C LEU A 197 -5.95 7.74 -7.50
N PHE A 198 -6.65 7.37 -6.44
CA PHE A 198 -7.70 8.21 -5.85
C PHE A 198 -7.13 9.47 -5.18
N ASP A 199 -5.96 9.36 -4.51
CA ASP A 199 -5.29 10.53 -3.94
C ASP A 199 -4.85 11.52 -5.02
N LEU A 200 -4.20 11.03 -6.09
CA LEU A 200 -3.79 11.84 -7.24
C LEU A 200 -4.99 12.48 -7.94
N SER A 201 -6.04 11.72 -8.22
CA SER A 201 -7.25 12.23 -8.84
C SER A 201 -7.85 13.38 -8.03
N LYS A 202 -7.99 13.20 -6.72
CA LYS A 202 -8.48 14.23 -5.81
C LYS A 202 -7.59 15.48 -5.82
N LYS A 203 -6.28 15.31 -5.74
CA LYS A 203 -5.31 16.43 -5.78
C LYS A 203 -5.42 17.20 -7.10
N ILE A 204 -5.49 16.50 -8.25
CA ILE A 204 -5.57 17.11 -9.58
C ILE A 204 -6.92 17.84 -9.74
N LYS A 205 -8.05 17.23 -9.36
CA LYS A 205 -9.38 17.86 -9.37
C LYS A 205 -9.39 19.15 -8.56
N ASN A 206 -8.88 19.10 -7.33
CA ASN A 206 -8.77 20.28 -6.48
C ASN A 206 -7.88 21.37 -7.11
N ARG A 207 -6.76 20.97 -7.71
CA ARG A 207 -5.80 21.88 -8.37
C ARG A 207 -6.41 22.58 -9.58
N LEU A 208 -7.19 21.85 -10.37
CA LEU A 208 -7.84 22.38 -11.59
C LEU A 208 -9.17 23.08 -11.30
N GLY A 209 -9.75 22.88 -10.12
CA GLY A 209 -11.06 23.41 -9.74
C GLY A 209 -12.23 22.85 -10.56
N ARG A 210 -12.04 21.69 -11.20
CA ARG A 210 -13.04 21.04 -12.07
C ARG A 210 -12.97 19.54 -11.91
N ASP A 211 -14.07 18.93 -11.46
CA ASP A 211 -14.15 17.49 -11.25
C ASP A 211 -14.14 16.70 -12.57
N GLU A 212 -14.75 17.26 -13.61
CA GLU A 212 -14.84 16.68 -14.94
C GLU A 212 -13.51 16.68 -15.72
N ALA A 213 -12.52 17.41 -15.25
CA ALA A 213 -11.19 17.45 -15.88
C ALA A 213 -10.38 16.17 -15.68
N VAL A 214 -10.79 15.30 -14.78
CA VAL A 214 -10.09 14.05 -14.45
C VAL A 214 -11.02 12.86 -14.59
N VAL A 215 -10.60 11.89 -15.37
CA VAL A 215 -11.27 10.59 -15.50
C VAL A 215 -10.37 9.48 -15.00
N GLU A 216 -10.96 8.43 -14.46
CA GLU A 216 -10.25 7.35 -13.77
C GLU A 216 -10.62 5.99 -14.37
N ILE A 217 -9.61 5.12 -14.55
CA ILE A 217 -9.81 3.71 -14.90
C ILE A 217 -8.99 2.86 -13.94
N HIS A 218 -9.63 1.85 -13.35
CA HIS A 218 -9.01 0.85 -12.49
C HIS A 218 -9.66 -0.52 -12.66
N GLY A 219 -9.13 -1.56 -12.04
CA GLY A 219 -9.56 -2.95 -12.20
C GLY A 219 -11.08 -3.15 -12.01
N SER A 220 -11.67 -2.52 -11.00
CA SER A 220 -13.10 -2.65 -10.69
C SER A 220 -14.05 -1.89 -11.64
N VAL A 221 -13.54 -1.11 -12.62
CA VAL A 221 -14.41 -0.39 -13.57
C VAL A 221 -14.87 -1.34 -14.67
N PRO A 222 -16.20 -1.55 -14.88
CA PRO A 222 -16.74 -2.41 -15.91
C PRO A 222 -16.27 -2.01 -17.32
N ARG A 223 -16.15 -3.00 -18.22
CA ARG A 223 -15.60 -2.80 -19.58
C ARG A 223 -16.36 -1.72 -20.37
N ASP A 224 -17.68 -1.68 -20.25
CA ASP A 224 -18.48 -0.70 -20.98
C ASP A 224 -18.22 0.72 -20.45
N LYS A 225 -18.12 0.88 -19.13
CA LYS A 225 -17.76 2.16 -18.51
C LYS A 225 -16.35 2.61 -18.85
N ARG A 226 -15.38 1.67 -18.99
CA ARG A 226 -14.02 2.02 -19.46
C ARG A 226 -14.06 2.67 -20.84
N ARG A 227 -14.93 2.18 -21.76
CA ARG A 227 -15.10 2.79 -23.09
C ARG A 227 -15.68 4.20 -23.02
N GLU A 228 -16.67 4.42 -22.15
CA GLU A 228 -17.22 5.75 -21.91
C GLU A 228 -16.17 6.73 -21.40
N VAL A 229 -15.34 6.29 -20.45
CA VAL A 229 -14.22 7.08 -19.89
C VAL A 229 -13.20 7.42 -20.98
N VAL A 230 -12.81 6.45 -21.81
CA VAL A 230 -11.89 6.69 -22.93
C VAL A 230 -12.49 7.69 -23.93
N ASN A 231 -13.78 7.55 -24.27
CA ASN A 231 -14.46 8.47 -25.17
C ASN A 231 -14.54 9.88 -24.57
N ALA A 232 -14.83 10.01 -23.28
CA ALA A 232 -14.82 11.30 -22.59
C ALA A 232 -13.41 11.94 -22.64
N PHE A 233 -12.35 11.16 -22.33
CA PHE A 233 -10.98 11.63 -22.42
C PHE A 233 -10.58 12.06 -23.83
N MET A 234 -11.01 11.37 -24.86
CA MET A 234 -10.65 11.69 -26.25
C MET A 234 -11.38 12.90 -26.79
N ASN A 235 -12.67 13.08 -26.45
CA ASN A 235 -13.54 14.04 -27.12
C ASN A 235 -13.81 15.32 -26.32
N ASN A 236 -13.65 15.31 -24.99
CA ASN A 236 -13.78 16.55 -24.20
C ASN A 236 -12.49 17.35 -24.27
N PRO A 237 -12.59 18.69 -24.41
CA PRO A 237 -11.42 19.56 -24.46
C PRO A 237 -10.63 19.59 -23.15
#